data_e4f1f723ae081f0f23305224af6ea890
#
_entry.id   e4f1f723ae081f0f23305224af6ea890
#
_cell.length_a   1.000
_cell.length_b   1.000
_cell.length_c   1.000
_cell.angle_alpha   90.00
_cell.angle_beta   90.00
_cell.angle_gamma   90.00
#
_symmetry.space_group_name_H-M   'P 1'
#
loop_
_entity.id
_entity.type
_entity.pdbx_description
1 polymer ?
#
loop_
_entity_poly.entity_id
_entity_poly.type
_entity_poly.pdbx_seq_one_letter_code
_entity_poly.pdbx_strand_id
1 'polypeptide(L)'
;MNMKNVTDIKFGTNILDIEIPDFLKRKFKTGLDYFDGAMGGEGLTPSCVTLFTGEPGAGKTTMMLTLADRITKNGGVCLFNTAEESLYQTAMTAKRLRIKSGFITGNTDDVNELLAGALKIMEARKNKSKQFVMVVDSLQCLDDGKYSFVVVKNNKNSV
;
A
#
# COMPACT_ATOMS: atom_id res chain seq x y z
N MET A 1 19.12 6.68 0.84
CA MET A 1 19.19 6.34 -0.58
C MET A 1 18.93 7.62 -1.36
N ASN A 2 19.88 8.10 -2.14
CA ASN A 2 19.77 9.42 -2.76
C ASN A 2 18.92 9.29 -4.03
N MET A 3 17.71 9.81 -4.02
CA MET A 3 16.78 9.77 -5.17
C MET A 3 17.24 10.65 -6.37
N LYS A 4 18.39 11.28 -6.28
CA LYS A 4 18.89 12.21 -7.32
C LYS A 4 19.27 11.56 -8.64
N ASN A 5 19.39 10.23 -8.72
CA ASN A 5 19.90 9.56 -9.93
C ASN A 5 18.83 8.89 -10.80
N VAL A 6 17.54 9.05 -10.51
CA VAL A 6 16.47 8.41 -11.33
C VAL A 6 15.96 9.35 -12.43
N THR A 7 16.37 10.63 -12.43
CA THR A 7 15.80 11.67 -13.31
C THR A 7 16.72 12.19 -14.41
N ASP A 8 17.91 11.62 -14.61
CA ASP A 8 18.87 12.13 -15.62
C ASP A 8 18.74 11.49 -17.01
N ILE A 9 17.58 10.91 -17.33
CA ILE A 9 17.30 10.41 -18.68
C ILE A 9 16.97 11.62 -19.56
N LYS A 10 17.79 11.85 -20.59
CA LYS A 10 17.58 12.96 -21.53
C LYS A 10 16.29 12.76 -22.34
N PHE A 11 15.54 13.85 -22.51
CA PHE A 11 14.39 13.82 -23.42
C PHE A 11 14.83 13.38 -24.84
N GLY A 12 14.09 12.40 -25.41
CA GLY A 12 14.42 11.81 -26.72
C GLY A 12 15.33 10.58 -26.67
N THR A 13 15.69 10.08 -25.47
CA THR A 13 16.39 8.79 -25.33
C THR A 13 15.48 7.66 -25.81
N ASN A 14 16.04 6.71 -26.59
CA ASN A 14 15.30 5.52 -26.99
C ASN A 14 14.99 4.67 -25.74
N ILE A 15 13.78 4.15 -25.66
CA ILE A 15 13.33 3.35 -24.51
C ILE A 15 14.21 2.11 -24.27
N LEU A 16 14.78 1.53 -25.32
CA LEU A 16 15.64 0.35 -25.22
C LEU A 16 17.03 0.65 -24.70
N ASP A 17 17.45 1.93 -24.75
CA ASP A 17 18.76 2.39 -24.26
C ASP A 17 18.69 2.81 -22.78
N ILE A 18 17.50 2.75 -22.17
CA ILE A 18 17.32 3.09 -20.77
C ILE A 18 17.74 1.93 -19.87
N GLU A 19 18.79 2.15 -19.10
CA GLU A 19 19.26 1.19 -18.13
C GLU A 19 18.32 1.15 -16.89
N ILE A 20 17.70 -0.01 -16.64
CA ILE A 20 16.79 -0.18 -15.51
C ILE A 20 17.59 -0.38 -14.22
N PRO A 21 17.43 0.48 -13.21
CA PRO A 21 18.10 0.35 -11.93
C PRO A 21 17.81 -1.00 -11.25
N ASP A 22 18.83 -1.61 -10.63
CA ASP A 22 18.71 -2.94 -10.03
C ASP A 22 17.65 -3.04 -8.93
N PHE A 23 17.39 -1.94 -8.21
CA PHE A 23 16.35 -1.95 -7.19
C PHE A 23 14.94 -2.11 -7.77
N LEU A 24 14.69 -1.67 -9.01
CA LEU A 24 13.39 -1.86 -9.70
C LEU A 24 13.23 -3.28 -10.24
N LYS A 25 14.33 -4.00 -10.45
CA LYS A 25 14.30 -5.42 -10.89
C LYS A 25 13.96 -6.38 -9.74
N ARG A 26 14.12 -5.93 -8.48
CA ARG A 26 13.92 -6.77 -7.29
C ARG A 26 12.45 -6.77 -6.86
N LYS A 27 11.65 -7.59 -7.52
CA LYS A 27 10.26 -7.81 -7.14
C LYS A 27 10.15 -8.57 -5.81
N PHE A 28 9.06 -8.35 -5.09
CA PHE A 28 8.81 -8.98 -3.79
C PHE A 28 7.65 -9.96 -3.89
N LYS A 29 7.93 -11.26 -3.80
CA LYS A 29 6.90 -12.30 -3.75
C LYS A 29 6.18 -12.27 -2.42
N THR A 30 4.85 -12.18 -2.49
CA THR A 30 3.99 -12.18 -1.30
C THR A 30 3.74 -13.61 -0.80
N GLY A 31 3.90 -14.61 -1.66
CA GLY A 31 3.58 -16.01 -1.38
C GLY A 31 2.08 -16.28 -1.40
N LEU A 32 1.30 -15.42 -2.05
CA LEU A 32 -0.07 -15.64 -2.45
C LEU A 32 -0.10 -15.83 -3.97
N ASP A 33 -0.15 -17.07 -4.43
CA ASP A 33 0.03 -17.40 -5.86
C ASP A 33 -0.94 -16.66 -6.77
N TYR A 34 -2.21 -16.52 -6.34
CA TYR A 34 -3.22 -15.78 -7.09
C TYR A 34 -2.88 -14.28 -7.19
N PHE A 35 -2.32 -13.71 -6.14
CA PHE A 35 -1.91 -12.30 -6.10
C PHE A 35 -0.64 -12.07 -6.90
N ASP A 36 0.39 -12.87 -6.64
CA ASP A 36 1.68 -12.80 -7.34
C ASP A 36 1.48 -13.05 -8.83
N GLY A 37 0.57 -13.98 -9.20
CA GLY A 37 0.17 -14.24 -10.59
C GLY A 37 -0.48 -13.03 -11.25
N ALA A 38 -1.42 -12.36 -10.58
CA ALA A 38 -2.05 -11.14 -11.07
C ALA A 38 -1.06 -9.98 -11.25
N MET A 39 0.02 -9.97 -10.44
CA MET A 39 1.12 -8.99 -10.53
C MET A 39 2.22 -9.39 -11.53
N GLY A 40 1.95 -10.32 -12.44
CA GLY A 40 2.89 -10.77 -13.46
C GLY A 40 3.79 -11.92 -13.03
N GLY A 41 3.42 -12.68 -12.00
CA GLY A 41 4.07 -13.92 -11.55
C GLY A 41 5.21 -13.74 -10.54
N GLU A 42 5.69 -12.51 -10.33
CA GLU A 42 6.85 -12.25 -9.46
C GLU A 42 6.54 -11.37 -8.24
N GLY A 43 5.27 -11.04 -8.04
CA GLY A 43 4.80 -10.25 -6.91
C GLY A 43 4.94 -8.74 -7.08
N LEU A 44 5.06 -8.02 -5.97
CA LEU A 44 5.06 -6.56 -5.94
C LEU A 44 6.30 -5.96 -6.59
N THR A 45 6.09 -5.01 -7.49
CA THR A 45 7.15 -4.22 -8.10
C THR A 45 7.52 -3.04 -7.18
N PRO A 46 8.81 -2.79 -6.92
CA PRO A 46 9.24 -1.63 -6.13
C PRO A 46 8.79 -0.30 -6.75
N SER A 47 8.55 0.69 -5.90
CA SER A 47 8.15 2.06 -6.32
C SER A 47 6.86 2.13 -7.15
N CYS A 48 6.01 1.12 -7.06
CA CYS A 48 4.70 1.11 -7.70
C CYS A 48 3.57 1.36 -6.71
N VAL A 49 2.53 2.02 -7.18
CA VAL A 49 1.24 2.12 -6.51
C VAL A 49 0.27 1.18 -7.21
N THR A 50 -0.41 0.35 -6.43
CA THR A 50 -1.44 -0.57 -6.94
C THR A 50 -2.78 -0.21 -6.32
N LEU A 51 -3.78 0.04 -7.15
CA LEU A 51 -5.14 0.35 -6.71
C LEU A 51 -6.02 -0.89 -6.83
N PHE A 52 -6.65 -1.27 -5.73
CA PHE A 52 -7.65 -2.34 -5.68
C PHE A 52 -9.05 -1.75 -5.63
N THR A 53 -9.86 -2.05 -6.62
CA THR A 53 -11.24 -1.60 -6.73
C THR A 53 -12.19 -2.79 -6.67
N GLY A 54 -13.41 -2.55 -6.27
CA GLY A 54 -14.46 -3.58 -6.22
C GLY A 54 -15.66 -3.10 -5.41
N GLU A 55 -16.79 -3.77 -5.60
CA GLU A 55 -18.03 -3.48 -4.89
C GLU A 55 -17.88 -3.57 -3.36
N PRO A 56 -18.71 -2.84 -2.59
CA PRO A 56 -18.80 -3.06 -1.15
C PRO A 56 -19.05 -4.53 -0.82
N GLY A 57 -18.36 -5.05 0.18
CA GLY A 57 -18.49 -6.46 0.57
C GLY A 57 -17.72 -7.47 -0.30
N ALA A 58 -17.04 -7.04 -1.38
CA ALA A 58 -16.25 -7.93 -2.24
C ALA A 58 -14.99 -8.54 -1.57
N GLY A 59 -14.73 -8.23 -0.31
CA GLY A 59 -13.62 -8.79 0.45
C GLY A 59 -12.29 -8.05 0.29
N LYS A 60 -12.28 -6.80 -0.17
CA LYS A 60 -11.07 -5.99 -0.33
C LYS A 60 -10.24 -5.93 0.94
N THR A 61 -10.82 -5.50 2.06
CA THR A 61 -10.16 -5.44 3.37
C THR A 61 -9.63 -6.80 3.81
N THR A 62 -10.40 -7.87 3.62
CA THR A 62 -9.97 -9.25 3.93
C THR A 62 -8.72 -9.64 3.14
N MET A 63 -8.70 -9.34 1.83
CA MET A 63 -7.56 -9.60 0.98
C MET A 63 -6.34 -8.76 1.39
N MET A 64 -6.53 -7.47 1.70
CA MET A 64 -5.45 -6.58 2.11
C MET A 64 -4.83 -6.98 3.45
N LEU A 65 -5.63 -7.40 4.43
CA LEU A 65 -5.14 -7.91 5.71
C LEU A 65 -4.34 -9.21 5.52
N THR A 66 -4.82 -10.12 4.65
CA THR A 66 -4.11 -11.34 4.30
C THR A 66 -2.77 -11.02 3.61
N LEU A 67 -2.77 -10.06 2.69
CA LEU A 67 -1.57 -9.60 2.00
C LEU A 67 -0.55 -9.01 2.98
N ALA A 68 -0.99 -8.16 3.92
CA ALA A 68 -0.13 -7.56 4.95
C ALA A 68 0.56 -8.62 5.80
N ASP A 69 -0.17 -9.67 6.23
CA ASP A 69 0.38 -10.81 6.95
C ASP A 69 1.44 -11.55 6.14
N ARG A 70 1.17 -11.80 4.87
CA ARG A 70 2.09 -12.50 3.97
C ARG A 70 3.36 -11.72 3.69
N ILE A 71 3.24 -10.40 3.49
CA ILE A 71 4.41 -9.52 3.33
C ILE A 71 5.32 -9.64 4.55
N THR A 72 4.75 -9.54 5.76
CA THR A 72 5.53 -9.64 7.01
C THR A 72 6.12 -11.04 7.19
N LYS A 73 5.36 -12.09 6.89
CA LYS A 73 5.83 -13.48 6.94
C LYS A 73 7.04 -13.70 6.04
N ASN A 74 7.08 -13.07 4.87
CA ASN A 74 8.17 -13.20 3.89
C ASN A 74 9.32 -12.20 4.12
N GLY A 75 9.39 -11.59 5.32
CA GLY A 75 10.50 -10.74 5.73
C GLY A 75 10.38 -9.26 5.33
N GLY A 76 9.30 -8.87 4.69
CA GLY A 76 8.97 -7.47 4.43
C GLY A 76 8.46 -6.74 5.67
N VAL A 77 8.27 -5.45 5.55
CA VAL A 77 7.62 -4.59 6.55
C VAL A 77 6.35 -4.06 5.94
N CYS A 78 5.20 -4.34 6.55
CA CYS A 78 3.93 -3.81 6.11
C CYS A 78 3.37 -2.81 7.13
N LEU A 79 3.00 -1.62 6.66
CA LEU A 79 2.17 -0.67 7.38
C LEU A 79 0.76 -0.76 6.78
N PHE A 80 -0.20 -1.17 7.59
CA PHE A 80 -1.61 -1.19 7.23
C PHE A 80 -2.30 0.00 7.92
N ASN A 81 -2.70 1.00 7.14
CA ASN A 81 -3.45 2.13 7.65
C ASN A 81 -4.94 1.93 7.34
N THR A 82 -5.75 1.88 8.40
CA THR A 82 -7.22 1.93 8.28
C THR A 82 -7.69 3.35 8.54
N ALA A 83 -8.34 3.95 7.54
CA ALA A 83 -8.95 5.27 7.65
C ALA A 83 -10.50 5.20 7.73
N GLU A 84 -11.07 4.04 7.42
CA GLU A 84 -12.52 3.80 7.39
C GLU A 84 -13.02 3.10 8.67
N GLU A 85 -12.28 2.10 9.14
CA GLU A 85 -12.66 1.32 10.31
C GLU A 85 -11.75 1.61 11.51
N SER A 86 -12.27 1.38 12.71
CA SER A 86 -11.45 1.43 13.93
C SER A 86 -10.44 0.28 13.98
N LEU A 87 -9.30 0.50 14.64
CA LEU A 87 -8.32 -0.56 14.87
C LEU A 87 -8.91 -1.78 15.60
N TYR A 88 -9.95 -1.61 16.41
CA TYR A 88 -10.62 -2.71 17.08
C TYR A 88 -11.34 -3.63 16.08
N GLN A 89 -12.06 -3.07 15.11
CA GLN A 89 -12.75 -3.80 14.05
C GLN A 89 -11.75 -4.51 13.14
N THR A 90 -10.69 -3.81 12.75
CA THR A 90 -9.59 -4.39 11.98
C THR A 90 -8.93 -5.55 12.74
N ALA A 91 -8.69 -5.40 14.06
CA ALA A 91 -8.13 -6.47 14.89
C ALA A 91 -9.07 -7.68 15.03
N MET A 92 -10.39 -7.46 15.14
CA MET A 92 -11.38 -8.54 15.15
C MET A 92 -11.33 -9.33 13.83
N THR A 93 -11.28 -8.63 12.69
CA THR A 93 -11.17 -9.26 11.38
C THR A 93 -9.85 -10.01 11.24
N ALA A 94 -8.73 -9.45 11.68
CA ALA A 94 -7.43 -10.11 11.68
C ALA A 94 -7.44 -11.43 12.50
N LYS A 95 -8.08 -11.43 13.66
CA LYS A 95 -8.26 -12.64 14.49
C LYS A 95 -9.12 -13.69 13.77
N ARG A 96 -10.23 -13.27 13.15
CA ARG A 96 -11.11 -14.17 12.36
C ARG A 96 -10.35 -14.80 11.19
N LEU A 97 -9.47 -14.05 10.53
CA LEU A 97 -8.60 -14.53 9.44
C LEU A 97 -7.41 -15.36 9.92
N ARG A 98 -7.24 -15.52 11.24
CA ARG A 98 -6.12 -16.24 11.86
C ARG A 98 -4.75 -15.72 11.41
N ILE A 99 -4.60 -14.40 11.32
CA ILE A 99 -3.32 -13.74 11.01
C ILE A 99 -2.29 -14.11 12.08
N LYS A 100 -1.08 -14.46 11.64
CA LYS A 100 -0.03 -15.03 12.50
C LYS A 100 1.23 -14.20 12.59
N SER A 101 1.64 -13.58 11.49
CA SER A 101 2.91 -12.83 11.44
C SER A 101 2.74 -11.40 11.96
N GLY A 102 1.51 -10.89 11.88
CA GLY A 102 1.20 -9.52 12.24
C GLY A 102 1.79 -8.49 11.26
N PHE A 103 1.47 -7.24 11.48
CA PHE A 103 1.98 -6.10 10.72
C PHE A 103 1.83 -4.82 11.55
N ILE A 104 2.45 -3.74 11.10
CA ILE A 104 2.33 -2.43 11.75
C ILE A 104 1.01 -1.80 11.34
N THR A 105 0.30 -1.19 12.29
CA THR A 105 -0.99 -0.54 12.01
C THR A 105 -0.90 0.96 12.16
N GLY A 106 -1.63 1.69 11.32
CA GLY A 106 -1.97 3.10 11.45
C GLY A 106 -3.49 3.27 11.47
N ASN A 107 -3.96 4.37 12.05
CA ASN A 107 -5.37 4.75 12.05
C ASN A 107 -5.46 6.28 11.95
N THR A 108 -5.13 6.79 10.79
CA THR A 108 -5.20 8.22 10.50
C THR A 108 -5.80 8.44 9.12
N ASP A 109 -6.55 9.51 8.98
CA ASP A 109 -7.07 10.05 7.72
C ASP A 109 -6.20 11.19 7.18
N ASP A 110 -5.26 11.71 7.97
CA ASP A 110 -4.31 12.75 7.55
C ASP A 110 -3.15 12.15 6.75
N VAL A 111 -3.06 12.55 5.48
CA VAL A 111 -1.98 12.10 4.56
C VAL A 111 -0.60 12.47 5.07
N ASN A 112 -0.42 13.65 5.68
CA ASN A 112 0.89 14.10 6.14
C ASN A 112 1.34 13.29 7.36
N GLU A 113 0.43 13.00 8.29
CA GLU A 113 0.70 12.13 9.43
C GLU A 113 1.05 10.71 8.96
N LEU A 114 0.27 10.16 8.01
CA LEU A 114 0.52 8.84 7.44
C LEU A 114 1.91 8.75 6.80
N LEU A 115 2.27 9.71 5.97
CA LEU A 115 3.57 9.73 5.28
C LEU A 115 4.72 9.91 6.27
N ALA A 116 4.60 10.79 7.26
CA ALA A 116 5.61 10.96 8.30
C ALA A 116 5.80 9.68 9.13
N GLY A 117 4.71 8.99 9.48
CA GLY A 117 4.74 7.69 10.14
C GLY A 117 5.40 6.61 9.30
N ALA A 118 5.07 6.54 8.01
CA ALA A 118 5.67 5.60 7.07
C ALA A 118 7.19 5.81 6.94
N LEU A 119 7.64 7.04 6.77
CA LEU A 119 9.06 7.39 6.70
C LEU A 119 9.81 6.97 7.96
N LYS A 120 9.28 7.27 9.14
CA LYS A 120 9.86 6.86 10.42
C LYS A 120 10.00 5.34 10.54
N ILE A 121 9.03 4.58 10.06
CA ILE A 121 9.07 3.12 10.04
C ILE A 121 10.15 2.62 9.08
N MET A 122 10.24 3.19 7.88
CA MET A 122 11.23 2.80 6.87
C MET A 122 12.67 3.08 7.33
N GLU A 123 12.91 4.23 7.97
CA GLU A 123 14.23 4.66 8.43
C GLU A 123 14.70 3.93 9.67
N ALA A 124 13.80 3.27 10.41
CA ALA A 124 14.17 2.50 11.58
C ALA A 124 15.24 1.45 11.21
N ARG A 125 16.37 1.42 12.00
CA ARG A 125 17.55 0.59 11.71
C ARG A 125 17.22 -0.87 11.40
N LYS A 126 16.24 -1.46 12.08
CA LYS A 126 15.79 -2.84 11.89
C LYS A 126 15.05 -3.08 10.55
N ASN A 127 14.59 -2.02 9.87
CA ASN A 127 13.77 -2.09 8.65
C ASN A 127 14.55 -1.65 7.40
N LYS A 128 15.71 -1.00 7.56
CA LYS A 128 16.43 -0.29 6.51
C LYS A 128 16.82 -1.13 5.27
N SER A 129 16.94 -2.44 5.43
CA SER A 129 17.25 -3.38 4.33
C SER A 129 16.04 -4.18 3.86
N LYS A 130 14.87 -3.96 4.45
CA LYS A 130 13.66 -4.72 4.14
C LYS A 130 12.82 -4.01 3.10
N GLN A 131 12.07 -4.80 2.32
CA GLN A 131 11.01 -4.25 1.47
C GLN A 131 9.91 -3.68 2.35
N PHE A 132 9.54 -2.42 2.09
CA PHE A 132 8.46 -1.75 2.79
C PHE A 132 7.23 -1.66 1.87
N VAL A 133 6.08 -1.99 2.41
CA VAL A 133 4.78 -1.89 1.72
C VAL A 133 3.81 -1.15 2.62
N MET A 134 3.15 -0.15 2.09
CA MET A 134 2.06 0.55 2.76
C MET A 134 0.74 0.17 2.12
N VAL A 135 -0.20 -0.28 2.93
CA VAL A 135 -1.59 -0.55 2.55
C VAL A 135 -2.47 0.54 3.15
N VAL A 136 -3.35 1.12 2.36
CA VAL A 136 -4.32 2.13 2.80
C VAL A 136 -5.72 1.62 2.50
N ASP A 137 -6.52 1.47 3.54
CA ASP A 137 -7.93 1.02 3.46
C ASP A 137 -8.84 2.01 4.20
N SER A 138 -9.48 2.93 3.48
CA SER A 138 -9.46 3.16 2.05
C SER A 138 -8.86 4.51 1.70
N LEU A 139 -8.37 4.65 0.45
CA LEU A 139 -7.77 5.88 -0.05
C LEU A 139 -8.74 7.08 -0.03
N GLN A 140 -10.02 6.84 -0.27
CA GLN A 140 -11.06 7.87 -0.29
C GLN A 140 -11.31 8.55 1.06
N CYS A 141 -10.83 7.96 2.15
CA CYS A 141 -10.97 8.51 3.49
C CYS A 141 -9.78 9.40 3.89
N LEU A 142 -8.72 9.45 3.06
CA LEU A 142 -7.57 10.30 3.34
C LEU A 142 -7.82 11.75 2.94
N ASP A 143 -7.37 12.67 3.78
CA ASP A 143 -7.41 14.12 3.57
C ASP A 143 -6.01 14.73 3.72
N ASP A 144 -5.66 15.68 2.86
CA ASP A 144 -4.41 16.43 2.97
C ASP A 144 -4.61 17.82 3.59
N GLY A 145 -5.84 18.14 4.00
CA GLY A 145 -6.25 19.43 4.59
C GLY A 145 -6.31 20.59 3.60
N LYS A 146 -6.06 20.34 2.30
CA LYS A 146 -5.99 21.41 1.28
C LYS A 146 -7.24 21.51 0.42
N TYR A 147 -7.95 20.40 0.25
CA TYR A 147 -9.12 20.32 -0.63
C TYR A 147 -10.31 19.72 0.12
N SER A 148 -11.35 20.51 0.32
CA SER A 148 -12.64 19.99 0.78
C SER A 148 -13.36 19.37 -0.42
N PHE A 149 -13.53 18.05 -0.44
CA PHE A 149 -14.42 17.40 -1.38
C PHE A 149 -15.87 17.74 -1.01
N VAL A 150 -16.50 18.62 -1.78
CA VAL A 150 -17.96 18.80 -1.69
C VAL A 150 -18.60 17.55 -2.28
N VAL A 151 -19.04 16.63 -1.43
CA VAL A 151 -19.90 15.53 -1.85
C VAL A 151 -21.26 16.14 -2.21
N VAL A 152 -21.48 16.41 -3.50
CA VAL A 152 -22.82 16.76 -4.01
C VAL A 152 -23.68 15.50 -3.88
N LYS A 153 -24.41 15.38 -2.77
CA LYS A 153 -25.49 14.41 -2.66
C LYS A 153 -26.56 14.84 -3.67
N ASN A 154 -26.62 14.16 -4.78
CA ASN A 154 -27.78 14.28 -5.67
C ASN A 154 -29.00 13.75 -4.93
N ASN A 155 -29.76 14.67 -4.32
CA ASN A 155 -31.11 14.38 -3.87
C ASN A 155 -31.97 14.13 -5.12
N LYS A 156 -32.00 12.88 -5.58
CA LYS A 156 -33.12 12.40 -6.38
C LYS A 156 -34.27 12.03 -5.45
N ASN A 157 -34.97 13.05 -4.97
CA ASN A 157 -36.32 12.93 -4.49
C ASN A 157 -37.11 14.09 -5.07
N SER A 158 -37.76 13.84 -6.17
CA SER A 158 -38.98 14.58 -6.55
C SER A 158 -39.78 13.69 -7.50
N VAL A 159 -40.98 13.34 -6.96
CA VAL A 159 -42.21 12.80 -7.53
C VAL A 159 -42.24 11.30 -7.79
#